data_1f7201f8f93c6b4c52265c7dc580dc6e
#
_entry.id   1f7201f8f93c6b4c52265c7dc580dc6e
#
_cell.length_a   1.000
_cell.length_b   1.000
_cell.length_c   1.000
_cell.angle_alpha   90.00
_cell.angle_beta   90.00
_cell.angle_gamma   90.00
#
_symmetry.space_group_name_H-M   'P 1'
#
loop_
_entity.id
_entity.type
_entity.pdbx_description
1 polymer ?
#
loop_
_entity_poly.entity_id
_entity_poly.type
_entity_poly.pdbx_seq_one_letter_code
_entity_poly.pdbx_strand_id
1 'polypeptide(L)'
;MHLTPSDPDIATLYRKIRADRLDLQPNFQRGEVWGKGKKQRLVDSVLRGWHIPPIHVIQVPNSERQEVLDGQQRLAAIRDFMQDGFPINGEQEPLEKFIAELDGLFWSDLSEEIRGKFEDFTIRVLTISDYKPREPGELFYRLNQPTNLTSAEQRNAYFGEARQQIKNLTEHMEEGGFSRELMGFSNSRMAYDDILAKFLLTLESKTLTKKITANTVTSRYRESTGFSEEITSRAVECLRLLFECLENRNSASKLNKATISSWLIFIYKALNENINVDTVISFYDQFETLRENHEGVIGKELIPNGITQTFLVKTIQIYQDRASSRVADTSSVILRDIILWGAYALFHQATTPQNSDLSQLNLQFHYLSSQKDISFSEASLSKIAKDLRWGDVL
;
A
#
# COMPACT_ATOMS: atom_id res chain seq x y z
N MET A 1 37.22 18.07 1.38
CA MET A 1 36.30 17.45 2.36
C MET A 1 36.93 16.17 2.84
N HIS A 2 37.07 16.00 4.14
CA HIS A 2 37.58 14.79 4.79
C HIS A 2 36.53 14.21 5.71
N LEU A 3 36.37 12.87 5.75
CA LEU A 3 35.43 12.17 6.62
C LEU A 3 36.20 11.34 7.66
N THR A 4 35.93 11.57 8.91
CA THR A 4 36.53 10.81 10.02
C THR A 4 35.42 10.01 10.74
N PRO A 5 35.43 8.67 10.73
CA PRO A 5 34.49 7.86 11.46
C PRO A 5 34.84 7.78 12.95
N SER A 6 33.80 7.71 13.79
CA SER A 6 33.91 7.40 15.21
C SER A 6 32.64 6.68 15.68
N ASP A 7 32.71 5.95 16.78
CA ASP A 7 31.60 5.20 17.36
C ASP A 7 31.37 5.61 18.83
N PRO A 8 30.94 6.87 19.08
CA PRO A 8 30.63 7.29 20.45
C PRO A 8 29.35 6.57 20.97
N ASP A 9 29.29 6.38 22.27
CA ASP A 9 28.12 5.95 22.99
C ASP A 9 27.05 7.06 23.08
N ILE A 10 25.82 6.65 23.39
CA ILE A 10 24.70 7.59 23.54
C ILE A 10 24.97 8.60 24.68
N ALA A 11 25.55 8.16 25.79
CA ALA A 11 25.87 9.04 26.90
C ALA A 11 26.80 10.18 26.47
N THR A 12 27.80 9.88 25.66
CA THR A 12 28.74 10.87 25.11
C THR A 12 28.03 11.83 24.14
N LEU A 13 27.20 11.34 23.25
CA LEU A 13 26.41 12.18 22.33
C LEU A 13 25.44 13.08 23.10
N TYR A 14 24.74 12.55 24.09
CA TYR A 14 23.82 13.30 24.93
C TYR A 14 24.52 14.43 25.69
N ARG A 15 25.71 14.15 26.29
CA ARG A 15 26.51 15.17 26.95
C ARG A 15 26.94 16.29 25.98
N LYS A 16 27.34 15.95 24.74
CA LYS A 16 27.69 16.96 23.71
C LYS A 16 26.49 17.85 23.35
N ILE A 17 25.30 17.27 23.22
CA ILE A 17 24.06 18.00 22.96
C ILE A 17 23.75 18.96 24.13
N ARG A 18 23.80 18.47 25.38
CA ARG A 18 23.51 19.29 26.55
C ARG A 18 24.53 20.42 26.77
N ALA A 19 25.77 20.21 26.37
CA ALA A 19 26.85 21.21 26.47
C ALA A 19 26.90 22.17 25.26
N ASP A 20 25.90 22.11 24.35
CA ASP A 20 25.85 22.90 23.11
C ASP A 20 27.09 22.72 22.20
N ARG A 21 27.77 21.58 22.33
CA ARG A 21 28.91 21.20 21.48
C ARG A 21 28.46 20.45 20.23
N LEU A 22 27.24 19.92 20.23
CA LEU A 22 26.61 19.27 19.08
C LEU A 22 25.25 19.93 18.83
N ASP A 23 25.22 20.79 17.80
CA ASP A 23 24.01 21.51 17.40
C ASP A 23 23.11 20.62 16.55
N LEU A 24 21.88 20.40 17.02
CA LEU A 24 20.86 19.60 16.31
C LEU A 24 20.09 20.42 15.29
N GLN A 25 20.10 21.75 15.34
CA GLN A 25 19.29 22.62 14.49
C GLN A 25 20.13 23.71 13.79
N PRO A 26 21.11 23.34 12.96
CA PRO A 26 21.81 24.34 12.17
C PRO A 26 20.86 25.03 11.19
N ASN A 27 21.20 26.24 10.78
CA ASN A 27 20.34 27.15 9.98
C ASN A 27 19.77 26.57 8.68
N PHE A 28 20.32 25.46 8.17
CA PHE A 28 19.90 24.81 6.91
C PHE A 28 18.94 23.64 7.13
N GLN A 29 18.59 23.29 8.37
CA GLN A 29 17.70 22.17 8.66
C GLN A 29 16.29 22.63 9.05
N ARG A 30 15.31 21.75 8.80
CA ARG A 30 13.95 21.92 9.27
C ARG A 30 13.87 21.56 10.75
N GLY A 31 12.88 22.11 11.46
CA GLY A 31 12.57 21.72 12.83
C GLY A 31 12.29 20.23 13.01
N GLU A 32 12.16 19.79 14.24
CA GLU A 32 11.84 18.41 14.57
C GLU A 32 10.46 18.01 14.03
N VAL A 33 10.44 16.98 13.17
CA VAL A 33 9.22 16.56 12.44
C VAL A 33 8.77 15.14 12.78
N TRP A 34 9.60 14.36 13.56
CA TRP A 34 9.20 13.01 13.94
C TRP A 34 8.11 13.04 15.00
N GLY A 35 6.97 12.44 14.66
CA GLY A 35 5.93 12.15 15.65
C GLY A 35 6.35 11.08 16.66
N LYS A 36 5.65 11.02 17.80
CA LYS A 36 5.92 10.13 18.94
C LYS A 36 6.23 8.69 18.53
N GLY A 37 5.42 8.09 17.64
CA GLY A 37 5.60 6.70 17.23
C GLY A 37 6.91 6.41 16.49
N LYS A 38 7.48 7.38 15.73
CA LYS A 38 8.81 7.21 15.12
C LYS A 38 9.94 7.31 16.16
N LYS A 39 9.81 8.22 17.12
CA LYS A 39 10.76 8.35 18.24
C LYS A 39 10.78 7.08 19.09
N GLN A 40 9.62 6.52 19.41
CA GLN A 40 9.48 5.26 20.13
C GLN A 40 10.12 4.08 19.41
N ARG A 41 9.97 3.98 18.07
CA ARG A 41 10.64 2.93 17.28
C ARG A 41 12.17 3.02 17.31
N LEU A 42 12.71 4.23 17.35
CA LEU A 42 14.16 4.38 17.50
C LEU A 42 14.63 3.88 18.86
N VAL A 43 13.93 4.25 19.94
CA VAL A 43 14.23 3.79 21.30
C VAL A 43 14.13 2.27 21.39
N ASP A 44 13.10 1.67 20.82
CA ASP A 44 12.93 0.23 20.69
C ASP A 44 14.14 -0.43 19.98
N SER A 45 14.58 0.16 18.85
CA SER A 45 15.77 -0.34 18.15
C SER A 45 17.04 -0.30 18.99
N VAL A 46 17.25 0.75 19.78
CA VAL A 46 18.38 0.86 20.70
C VAL A 46 18.30 -0.20 21.79
N LEU A 47 17.14 -0.37 22.43
CA LEU A 47 16.93 -1.36 23.50
C LEU A 47 17.15 -2.80 23.04
N ARG A 48 16.84 -3.09 21.75
CA ARG A 48 17.09 -4.39 21.10
C ARG A 48 18.53 -4.57 20.62
N GLY A 49 19.37 -3.53 20.70
CA GLY A 49 20.73 -3.57 20.14
C GLY A 49 20.74 -3.59 18.60
N TRP A 50 19.68 -3.14 17.94
CA TRP A 50 19.60 -3.12 16.48
C TRP A 50 20.39 -1.97 15.88
N HIS A 51 20.89 -2.19 14.65
CA HIS A 51 21.66 -1.17 13.95
C HIS A 51 20.86 0.11 13.69
N ILE A 52 21.49 1.26 14.00
CA ILE A 52 20.99 2.60 13.67
C ILE A 52 21.85 3.19 12.55
N PRO A 53 21.24 3.80 11.51
CA PRO A 53 22.00 4.44 10.45
C PRO A 53 22.97 5.51 10.98
N PRO A 54 24.14 5.67 10.35
CA PRO A 54 25.16 6.65 10.77
C PRO A 54 24.63 8.07 10.84
N ILE A 55 25.21 8.86 11.74
CA ILE A 55 24.98 10.29 11.89
C ILE A 55 26.11 11.04 11.19
N HIS A 56 25.78 12.05 10.41
CA HIS A 56 26.76 12.92 9.78
C HIS A 56 26.79 14.27 10.47
N VAL A 57 27.98 14.69 10.86
CA VAL A 57 28.22 15.98 11.54
C VAL A 57 29.29 16.77 10.82
N ILE A 58 29.17 18.09 10.87
CA ILE A 58 30.16 19.03 10.34
C ILE A 58 30.95 19.60 11.50
N GLN A 59 32.27 19.55 11.41
CA GLN A 59 33.14 20.25 12.34
C GLN A 59 33.17 21.73 11.96
N VAL A 60 32.67 22.60 12.83
CA VAL A 60 32.73 24.06 12.59
C VAL A 60 34.20 24.53 12.60
N PRO A 61 34.62 25.25 11.56
CA PRO A 61 36.03 25.72 11.48
C PRO A 61 36.43 26.55 12.71
N ASN A 62 37.61 26.30 13.24
CA ASN A 62 38.17 26.98 14.41
C ASN A 62 37.30 26.91 15.68
N SER A 63 36.50 25.86 15.84
CA SER A 63 35.61 25.64 16.97
C SER A 63 35.61 24.16 17.38
N GLU A 64 35.33 23.87 18.62
CA GLU A 64 35.03 22.50 19.09
C GLU A 64 33.56 22.11 18.81
N ARG A 65 32.77 23.04 18.30
CA ARG A 65 31.36 22.83 18.00
C ARG A 65 31.17 22.01 16.72
N GLN A 66 30.21 21.12 16.76
CA GLN A 66 29.78 20.31 15.63
C GLN A 66 28.31 20.62 15.30
N GLU A 67 27.97 20.58 14.02
CA GLU A 67 26.60 20.75 13.52
C GLU A 67 26.14 19.46 12.88
N VAL A 68 24.91 19.02 13.21
CA VAL A 68 24.36 17.80 12.61
C VAL A 68 23.92 18.06 11.18
N LEU A 69 24.49 17.31 10.23
CA LEU A 69 24.12 17.35 8.82
C LEU A 69 22.99 16.33 8.50
N ASP A 70 23.10 15.10 9.01
CA ASP A 70 22.08 14.08 8.94
C ASP A 70 22.01 13.30 10.24
N GLY A 71 20.79 12.90 10.63
CA GLY A 71 20.54 12.21 11.89
C GLY A 71 19.96 13.09 12.99
N GLN A 72 19.62 14.34 12.71
CA GLN A 72 18.98 15.26 13.64
C GLN A 72 17.82 14.64 14.39
N GLN A 73 16.87 14.02 13.68
CA GLN A 73 15.68 13.43 14.27
C GLN A 73 15.97 12.24 15.17
N ARG A 74 17.04 11.48 14.85
CA ARG A 74 17.52 10.36 15.68
C ARG A 74 18.08 10.87 17.00
N LEU A 75 18.96 11.87 16.95
CA LEU A 75 19.54 12.48 18.15
C LEU A 75 18.48 13.21 18.98
N ALA A 76 17.54 13.90 18.35
CA ALA A 76 16.43 14.54 19.05
C ALA A 76 15.54 13.51 19.77
N ALA A 77 15.27 12.36 19.14
CA ALA A 77 14.50 11.29 19.78
C ALA A 77 15.22 10.71 21.02
N ILE A 78 16.53 10.49 20.94
CA ILE A 78 17.35 10.04 22.07
C ILE A 78 17.35 11.09 23.19
N ARG A 79 17.59 12.36 22.86
CA ARG A 79 17.54 13.48 23.81
C ARG A 79 16.20 13.55 24.54
N ASP A 80 15.11 13.55 23.77
CA ASP A 80 13.77 13.71 24.31
C ASP A 80 13.38 12.52 25.20
N PHE A 81 13.77 11.30 24.82
CA PHE A 81 13.54 10.12 25.65
C PHE A 81 14.31 10.21 26.98
N MET A 82 15.60 10.56 26.96
CA MET A 82 16.42 10.72 28.16
C MET A 82 15.99 11.92 29.04
N GLN A 83 15.06 12.75 28.56
CA GLN A 83 14.43 13.86 29.28
C GLN A 83 12.96 13.56 29.64
N ASP A 84 12.54 12.31 29.65
CA ASP A 84 11.15 11.90 29.92
C ASP A 84 10.11 12.51 28.98
N GLY A 85 10.48 12.83 27.73
CA GLY A 85 9.59 13.44 26.76
C GLY A 85 8.50 12.50 26.24
N PHE A 86 8.71 11.19 26.33
CA PHE A 86 7.73 10.17 25.94
C PHE A 86 8.11 8.80 26.53
N PRO A 87 7.13 7.90 26.78
CA PRO A 87 7.37 6.55 27.29
C PRO A 87 7.76 5.57 26.17
N ILE A 88 8.30 4.42 26.56
CA ILE A 88 8.51 3.25 25.70
C ILE A 88 7.14 2.76 25.19
N ASN A 89 7.12 2.20 23.99
CA ASN A 89 5.99 1.45 23.45
C ASN A 89 6.40 -0.02 23.35
N GLY A 90 5.92 -0.84 24.28
CA GLY A 90 6.21 -2.28 24.37
C GLY A 90 5.48 -3.14 23.34
N GLU A 91 4.51 -2.57 22.61
CA GLU A 91 3.72 -3.25 21.56
C GLU A 91 4.37 -3.16 20.17
N GLN A 92 5.64 -2.74 20.06
CA GLN A 92 6.35 -2.67 18.78
C GLN A 92 6.66 -4.07 18.24
N GLU A 93 6.27 -4.29 17.00
CA GLU A 93 6.57 -5.53 16.29
C GLU A 93 8.04 -5.60 15.79
N PRO A 94 8.68 -6.80 15.84
CA PRO A 94 8.18 -8.06 16.37
C PRO A 94 8.06 -8.03 17.88
N LEU A 95 6.98 -8.60 18.44
CA LEU A 95 6.76 -8.63 19.88
C LEU A 95 7.90 -9.38 20.60
N GLU A 96 8.46 -8.77 21.62
CA GLU A 96 9.51 -9.35 22.47
C GLU A 96 9.17 -9.13 23.92
N LYS A 97 9.24 -10.20 24.71
CA LYS A 97 8.83 -10.17 26.11
C LYS A 97 9.55 -9.09 26.92
N PHE A 98 10.86 -8.97 26.75
CA PHE A 98 11.66 -7.96 27.45
C PHE A 98 11.16 -6.52 27.15
N ILE A 99 10.87 -6.21 25.89
CA ILE A 99 10.39 -4.88 25.51
C ILE A 99 8.94 -4.66 25.96
N ALA A 100 8.09 -5.70 25.92
CA ALA A 100 6.72 -5.62 26.40
C ALA A 100 6.63 -5.32 27.90
N GLU A 101 7.58 -5.85 28.71
CA GLU A 101 7.68 -5.55 30.14
C GLU A 101 8.06 -4.08 30.44
N LEU A 102 8.58 -3.35 29.45
CA LEU A 102 8.94 -1.93 29.56
C LEU A 102 7.83 -0.99 29.03
N ASP A 103 6.68 -1.52 28.62
CA ASP A 103 5.62 -0.70 28.06
C ASP A 103 5.17 0.40 29.00
N GLY A 104 5.02 1.61 28.47
CA GLY A 104 4.58 2.78 29.23
C GLY A 104 5.63 3.42 30.15
N LEU A 105 6.82 2.81 30.33
CA LEU A 105 7.87 3.36 31.20
C LEU A 105 8.57 4.55 30.53
N PHE A 106 8.82 5.58 31.30
CA PHE A 106 9.68 6.71 30.95
C PHE A 106 11.13 6.40 31.28
N TRP A 107 12.06 7.24 30.82
CA TRP A 107 13.48 7.10 31.10
C TRP A 107 13.78 7.02 32.59
N SER A 108 13.16 7.88 33.38
CA SER A 108 13.35 7.93 34.87
C SER A 108 12.82 6.67 35.56
N ASP A 109 11.87 5.94 34.97
CA ASP A 109 11.29 4.72 35.55
C ASP A 109 12.16 3.48 35.32
N LEU A 110 13.12 3.56 34.37
CA LEU A 110 13.97 2.42 34.02
C LEU A 110 14.97 2.07 35.12
N SER A 111 15.25 0.78 35.25
CA SER A 111 16.34 0.32 36.13
C SER A 111 17.70 0.84 35.66
N GLU A 112 18.65 0.94 36.58
CA GLU A 112 20.02 1.39 36.30
C GLU A 112 20.70 0.49 35.24
N GLU A 113 20.41 -0.81 35.25
CA GLU A 113 20.93 -1.75 34.26
C GLU A 113 20.42 -1.42 32.84
N ILE A 114 19.11 -1.14 32.70
CA ILE A 114 18.52 -0.83 31.37
C ILE A 114 18.99 0.54 30.87
N ARG A 115 19.07 1.53 31.76
CA ARG A 115 19.64 2.83 31.42
C ARG A 115 21.08 2.71 30.97
N GLY A 116 21.92 1.93 31.71
CA GLY A 116 23.31 1.69 31.33
C GLY A 116 23.42 1.04 29.94
N LYS A 117 22.64 -0.02 29.64
CA LYS A 117 22.61 -0.62 28.31
C LYS A 117 22.21 0.37 27.17
N PHE A 118 21.26 1.26 27.44
CA PHE A 118 20.88 2.30 26.51
C PHE A 118 21.97 3.34 26.30
N GLU A 119 22.61 3.79 27.39
CA GLU A 119 23.68 4.78 27.39
C GLU A 119 24.97 4.28 26.72
N ASP A 120 25.30 3.01 26.90
CA ASP A 120 26.47 2.35 26.30
C ASP A 120 26.28 1.99 24.82
N PHE A 121 25.05 2.11 24.28
CA PHE A 121 24.80 1.82 22.87
C PHE A 121 25.57 2.80 21.98
N THR A 122 26.38 2.25 21.06
CA THR A 122 27.24 3.06 20.17
C THR A 122 26.55 3.39 18.85
N ILE A 123 26.74 4.62 18.38
CA ILE A 123 26.23 5.09 17.10
C ILE A 123 27.40 5.56 16.25
N ARG A 124 27.47 5.05 15.00
CA ARG A 124 28.46 5.51 14.03
C ARG A 124 28.24 6.99 13.68
N VAL A 125 29.26 7.82 13.92
CA VAL A 125 29.30 9.23 13.57
C VAL A 125 30.38 9.46 12.50
N LEU A 126 30.03 10.13 11.42
CA LEU A 126 30.91 10.54 10.35
C LEU A 126 31.12 12.06 10.46
N THR A 127 32.29 12.45 10.95
CA THR A 127 32.66 13.87 11.08
C THR A 127 33.27 14.39 9.79
N ILE A 128 32.71 15.47 9.26
CA ILE A 128 33.13 16.15 8.03
C ILE A 128 33.99 17.35 8.41
N SER A 129 35.22 17.37 7.92
CA SER A 129 36.18 18.48 8.08
C SER A 129 36.79 18.87 6.73
N ASP A 130 37.56 19.93 6.69
CA ASP A 130 38.31 20.42 5.51
C ASP A 130 37.44 20.54 4.26
N TYR A 131 36.27 21.15 4.40
CA TYR A 131 35.28 21.30 3.35
C TYR A 131 35.24 22.72 2.78
N LYS A 132 34.84 22.82 1.52
CA LYS A 132 34.51 24.12 0.88
C LYS A 132 33.12 24.57 1.28
N PRO A 133 32.79 25.88 1.36
CA PRO A 133 31.52 26.39 1.89
C PRO A 133 30.23 25.76 1.31
N ARG A 134 30.27 25.29 0.04
CA ARG A 134 29.09 24.70 -0.64
C ARG A 134 29.00 23.19 -0.50
N GLU A 135 30.06 22.50 -0.06
CA GLU A 135 30.11 21.04 -0.03
C GLU A 135 29.17 20.42 1.00
N PRO A 136 29.00 20.97 2.23
CA PRO A 136 28.06 20.41 3.20
C PRO A 136 26.60 20.42 2.71
N GLY A 137 26.15 21.52 2.10
CA GLY A 137 24.80 21.63 1.54
C GLY A 137 24.54 20.63 0.41
N GLU A 138 25.53 20.44 -0.48
CA GLU A 138 25.43 19.44 -1.56
C GLU A 138 25.43 18.03 -1.01
N LEU A 139 26.24 17.71 0.00
CA LEU A 139 26.24 16.41 0.66
C LEU A 139 24.90 16.16 1.38
N PHE A 140 24.37 17.16 2.10
CA PHE A 140 23.04 17.07 2.72
C PHE A 140 21.95 16.75 1.70
N TYR A 141 21.96 17.45 0.55
CA TYR A 141 21.01 17.18 -0.53
C TYR A 141 21.11 15.73 -1.02
N ARG A 142 22.32 15.21 -1.23
CA ARG A 142 22.55 13.83 -1.71
C ARG A 142 22.16 12.76 -0.66
N LEU A 143 22.47 12.98 0.61
CA LEU A 143 22.11 12.09 1.72
C LEU A 143 20.59 12.05 1.93
N ASN A 144 19.92 13.18 1.68
CA ASN A 144 18.48 13.29 1.84
C ASN A 144 17.69 13.14 0.52
N GLN A 145 18.30 12.60 -0.54
CA GLN A 145 17.56 12.19 -1.73
C GLN A 145 16.77 10.91 -1.38
N PRO A 146 15.47 10.99 -1.06
CA PRO A 146 14.74 9.80 -0.66
C PRO A 146 14.34 8.98 -1.88
N THR A 147 14.88 7.81 -2.03
CA THR A 147 14.15 6.70 -2.65
C THR A 147 13.23 6.11 -1.58
N ASN A 148 12.07 6.74 -1.37
CA ASN A 148 11.07 6.19 -0.45
C ASN A 148 10.62 4.82 -0.97
N LEU A 149 10.90 3.77 -0.22
CA LEU A 149 10.42 2.43 -0.53
C LEU A 149 8.89 2.45 -0.48
N THR A 150 8.25 1.83 -1.47
CA THR A 150 6.82 1.53 -1.39
C THR A 150 6.55 0.54 -0.27
N SER A 151 5.29 0.46 0.18
CA SER A 151 4.92 -0.54 1.19
C SER A 151 5.18 -1.98 0.70
N ALA A 152 5.10 -2.25 -0.60
CA ALA A 152 5.41 -3.56 -1.17
C ALA A 152 6.92 -3.86 -1.08
N GLU A 153 7.77 -2.90 -1.46
CA GLU A 153 9.23 -3.03 -1.33
C GLU A 153 9.67 -3.23 0.13
N GLN A 154 9.03 -2.52 1.07
CA GLN A 154 9.28 -2.72 2.51
C GLN A 154 8.87 -4.12 2.97
N ARG A 155 7.71 -4.63 2.51
CA ARG A 155 7.23 -5.98 2.84
C ARG A 155 8.11 -7.08 2.28
N ASN A 156 8.81 -6.84 1.19
CA ASN A 156 9.74 -7.82 0.62
C ASN A 156 10.91 -8.18 1.55
N ALA A 157 11.18 -7.37 2.56
CA ALA A 157 12.19 -7.66 3.60
C ALA A 157 11.71 -8.68 4.65
N TYR A 158 10.40 -8.96 4.73
CA TYR A 158 9.89 -9.95 5.69
C TYR A 158 10.21 -11.38 5.25
N PHE A 159 10.41 -12.25 6.23
CA PHE A 159 10.53 -13.70 6.03
C PHE A 159 9.21 -14.34 6.46
N GLY A 160 8.70 -15.27 5.65
CA GLY A 160 7.48 -15.97 5.97
C GLY A 160 6.83 -16.61 4.74
N GLU A 161 5.91 -17.51 5.00
CA GLU A 161 5.23 -18.30 3.98
C GLU A 161 4.36 -17.41 3.08
N ALA A 162 3.60 -16.47 3.66
CA ALA A 162 2.77 -15.53 2.89
C ALA A 162 3.59 -14.73 1.89
N ARG A 163 4.78 -14.25 2.29
CA ARG A 163 5.69 -13.56 1.38
C ARG A 163 6.15 -14.46 0.24
N GLN A 164 6.51 -15.72 0.53
CA GLN A 164 6.97 -16.66 -0.50
C GLN A 164 5.85 -17.00 -1.49
N GLN A 165 4.63 -17.19 -1.01
CA GLN A 165 3.45 -17.44 -1.85
C GLN A 165 3.19 -16.27 -2.81
N ILE A 166 3.22 -15.02 -2.31
CA ILE A 166 3.07 -13.84 -3.17
C ILE A 166 4.18 -13.76 -4.22
N LYS A 167 5.43 -14.03 -3.81
CA LYS A 167 6.56 -14.05 -4.74
C LYS A 167 6.37 -15.09 -5.85
N ASN A 168 5.97 -16.32 -5.49
CA ASN A 168 5.71 -17.38 -6.46
C ASN A 168 4.58 -17.00 -7.44
N LEU A 169 3.50 -16.36 -6.95
CA LEU A 169 2.42 -15.86 -7.80
C LEU A 169 2.89 -14.72 -8.72
N THR A 170 3.77 -13.84 -8.24
CA THR A 170 4.35 -12.76 -9.06
C THR A 170 5.23 -13.34 -10.16
N GLU A 171 6.08 -14.31 -9.83
CA GLU A 171 6.90 -15.05 -10.80
C GLU A 171 6.00 -15.76 -11.83
N HIS A 172 4.92 -16.41 -11.38
CA HIS A 172 3.93 -17.03 -12.26
C HIS A 172 3.26 -16.03 -13.23
N MET A 173 2.96 -14.81 -12.78
CA MET A 173 2.47 -13.74 -13.66
C MET A 173 3.53 -13.36 -14.71
N GLU A 174 4.78 -13.13 -14.29
CA GLU A 174 5.86 -12.69 -15.18
C GLU A 174 6.19 -13.78 -16.23
N GLU A 175 6.32 -15.03 -15.82
CA GLU A 175 6.53 -16.20 -16.69
C GLU A 175 5.31 -16.47 -17.59
N GLY A 176 4.10 -16.24 -17.08
CA GLY A 176 2.84 -16.36 -17.81
C GLY A 176 2.59 -15.26 -18.85
N GLY A 177 3.52 -14.31 -19.03
CA GLY A 177 3.47 -13.31 -20.09
C GLY A 177 2.79 -11.99 -19.72
N PHE A 178 2.43 -11.77 -18.44
CA PHE A 178 1.95 -10.45 -18.00
C PHE A 178 3.05 -9.40 -18.19
N SER A 179 2.84 -8.52 -19.14
CA SER A 179 3.83 -7.52 -19.54
C SER A 179 3.26 -6.10 -19.43
N ARG A 180 4.14 -5.11 -19.57
CA ARG A 180 3.72 -3.71 -19.60
C ARG A 180 2.78 -3.43 -20.77
N GLU A 181 2.98 -4.10 -21.88
CA GLU A 181 2.19 -3.94 -23.11
C GLU A 181 0.75 -4.41 -22.89
N LEU A 182 0.57 -5.54 -22.17
CA LEU A 182 -0.75 -6.08 -21.85
C LEU A 182 -1.43 -5.35 -20.69
N MET A 183 -0.67 -5.07 -19.63
CA MET A 183 -1.20 -4.52 -18.38
C MET A 183 -1.32 -2.99 -18.37
N GLY A 184 -0.60 -2.30 -19.26
CA GLY A 184 -0.45 -0.84 -19.22
C GLY A 184 0.61 -0.33 -18.22
N PHE A 185 1.16 -1.20 -17.36
CA PHE A 185 2.23 -0.90 -16.41
C PHE A 185 3.08 -2.13 -16.11
N SER A 186 4.33 -1.90 -15.69
CA SER A 186 5.27 -2.97 -15.33
C SER A 186 5.25 -3.28 -13.84
N ASN A 187 5.89 -4.39 -13.43
CA ASN A 187 6.09 -4.73 -12.02
C ASN A 187 7.12 -3.81 -11.32
N SER A 188 7.37 -2.62 -11.86
CA SER A 188 8.25 -1.66 -11.20
C SER A 188 7.77 -1.38 -9.78
N ARG A 189 8.72 -1.34 -8.83
CA ARG A 189 8.44 -1.10 -7.42
C ARG A 189 7.45 -2.10 -6.80
N MET A 190 7.49 -3.36 -7.26
CA MET A 190 6.67 -4.46 -6.76
C MET A 190 5.16 -4.20 -6.89
N ALA A 191 4.77 -3.72 -8.07
CA ALA A 191 3.36 -3.38 -8.34
C ALA A 191 2.46 -4.61 -8.36
N TYR A 192 2.94 -5.74 -8.91
CA TYR A 192 2.20 -6.99 -8.98
C TYR A 192 2.07 -7.63 -7.59
N ASP A 193 3.16 -7.61 -6.80
CA ASP A 193 3.14 -8.07 -5.41
C ASP A 193 2.08 -7.33 -4.58
N ASP A 194 1.96 -6.02 -4.75
CA ASP A 194 0.96 -5.20 -4.03
C ASP A 194 -0.48 -5.57 -4.41
N ILE A 195 -0.73 -5.84 -5.70
CA ILE A 195 -2.04 -6.28 -6.20
C ILE A 195 -2.37 -7.66 -5.64
N LEU A 196 -1.46 -8.63 -5.79
CA LEU A 196 -1.66 -10.02 -5.36
C LEU A 196 -1.86 -10.11 -3.86
N ALA A 197 -1.03 -9.43 -3.07
CA ALA A 197 -1.15 -9.41 -1.62
C ALA A 197 -2.52 -8.90 -1.16
N LYS A 198 -3.03 -7.84 -1.78
CA LYS A 198 -4.36 -7.30 -1.48
C LYS A 198 -5.47 -8.22 -1.96
N PHE A 199 -5.31 -8.85 -3.12
CA PHE A 199 -6.27 -9.80 -3.66
C PHE A 199 -6.41 -11.03 -2.75
N LEU A 200 -5.30 -11.71 -2.40
CA LEU A 200 -5.35 -12.86 -1.52
C LEU A 200 -5.96 -12.51 -0.15
N LEU A 201 -5.61 -11.34 0.39
CA LEU A 201 -6.17 -10.90 1.67
C LEU A 201 -7.67 -10.57 1.57
N THR A 202 -8.13 -10.11 0.40
CA THR A 202 -9.57 -9.95 0.13
C THR A 202 -10.27 -11.32 0.11
N LEU A 203 -9.70 -12.31 -0.58
CA LEU A 203 -10.24 -13.68 -0.60
C LEU A 203 -10.28 -14.30 0.81
N GLU A 204 -9.20 -14.17 1.58
CA GLU A 204 -9.12 -14.64 2.97
C GLU A 204 -10.17 -13.97 3.88
N SER A 205 -10.45 -12.68 3.63
CA SER A 205 -11.46 -11.92 4.39
C SER A 205 -12.89 -12.26 4.00
N LYS A 206 -13.11 -12.90 2.85
CA LYS A 206 -14.41 -13.30 2.30
C LYS A 206 -15.44 -12.16 2.21
N THR A 207 -14.97 -10.90 2.13
CA THR A 207 -15.83 -9.72 2.05
C THR A 207 -15.13 -8.56 1.39
N LEU A 208 -15.90 -7.66 0.73
CA LEU A 208 -15.41 -6.39 0.18
C LEU A 208 -15.58 -5.23 1.18
N THR A 209 -16.30 -5.44 2.28
CA THR A 209 -16.58 -4.38 3.26
C THR A 209 -15.41 -4.11 4.21
N LYS A 210 -14.40 -4.99 4.23
CA LYS A 210 -13.18 -4.81 5.02
C LYS A 210 -12.14 -4.02 4.21
N LYS A 211 -11.69 -2.88 4.74
CA LYS A 211 -10.65 -2.08 4.08
C LYS A 211 -9.30 -2.78 4.15
N ILE A 212 -8.73 -3.12 3.00
CA ILE A 212 -7.39 -3.68 2.90
C ILE A 212 -6.37 -2.54 2.74
N THR A 213 -5.65 -2.23 3.80
CA THR A 213 -4.62 -1.19 3.84
C THR A 213 -3.22 -1.77 3.72
N ALA A 214 -2.21 -0.92 3.46
CA ALA A 214 -0.81 -1.35 3.50
C ALA A 214 -0.42 -1.95 4.87
N ASN A 215 -0.95 -1.39 5.96
CA ASN A 215 -0.70 -1.91 7.31
C ASN A 215 -1.34 -3.29 7.51
N THR A 216 -2.59 -3.49 7.04
CA THR A 216 -3.27 -4.80 7.14
C THR A 216 -2.48 -5.88 6.40
N VAL A 217 -1.99 -5.56 5.19
CA VAL A 217 -1.12 -6.48 4.42
C VAL A 217 0.19 -6.73 5.16
N THR A 218 0.81 -5.69 5.73
CA THR A 218 2.05 -5.82 6.49
C THR A 218 1.88 -6.70 7.73
N SER A 219 0.77 -6.55 8.46
CA SER A 219 0.45 -7.41 9.61
C SER A 219 0.34 -8.87 9.17
N ARG A 220 -0.34 -9.14 8.05
CA ARG A 220 -0.49 -10.51 7.52
C ARG A 220 0.85 -11.16 7.14
N TYR A 221 1.81 -10.37 6.61
CA TYR A 221 3.16 -10.86 6.30
C TYR A 221 3.99 -11.20 7.54
N ARG A 222 3.65 -10.67 8.71
CA ARG A 222 4.31 -10.98 9.99
C ARG A 222 3.77 -12.24 10.64
N GLU A 223 2.62 -12.73 10.22
CA GLU A 223 2.08 -13.99 10.70
C GLU A 223 2.96 -15.16 10.25
N SER A 224 3.03 -16.20 11.10
CA SER A 224 3.85 -17.38 10.84
C SER A 224 3.28 -18.29 9.76
N THR A 225 1.98 -18.17 9.44
CA THR A 225 1.26 -19.01 8.48
C THR A 225 1.09 -18.32 7.14
N GLY A 226 1.12 -19.09 6.05
CA GLY A 226 0.75 -18.64 4.72
C GLY A 226 -0.76 -18.50 4.52
N PHE A 227 -1.17 -18.13 3.32
CA PHE A 227 -2.55 -18.26 2.85
C PHE A 227 -2.87 -19.74 2.62
N SER A 228 -4.13 -20.13 2.73
CA SER A 228 -4.51 -21.52 2.46
C SER A 228 -4.23 -21.93 1.01
N GLU A 229 -4.01 -23.21 0.78
CA GLU A 229 -3.81 -23.76 -0.57
C GLU A 229 -5.01 -23.49 -1.49
N GLU A 230 -6.23 -23.52 -0.93
CA GLU A 230 -7.45 -23.17 -1.65
C GLU A 230 -7.39 -21.74 -2.21
N ILE A 231 -6.97 -20.76 -1.39
CA ILE A 231 -6.86 -19.35 -1.81
C ILE A 231 -5.79 -19.18 -2.88
N THR A 232 -4.62 -19.79 -2.71
CA THR A 232 -3.51 -19.65 -3.66
C THR A 232 -3.80 -20.33 -4.99
N SER A 233 -4.40 -21.53 -4.98
CA SER A 233 -4.82 -22.23 -6.19
C SER A 233 -5.91 -21.46 -6.95
N ARG A 234 -6.88 -20.93 -6.22
CA ARG A 234 -7.94 -20.10 -6.83
C ARG A 234 -7.37 -18.79 -7.42
N ALA A 235 -6.36 -18.21 -6.79
CA ALA A 235 -5.68 -17.05 -7.34
C ALA A 235 -4.96 -17.37 -8.66
N VAL A 236 -4.32 -18.53 -8.79
CA VAL A 236 -3.71 -19.00 -10.06
C VAL A 236 -4.77 -19.13 -11.15
N GLU A 237 -5.92 -19.73 -10.85
CA GLU A 237 -7.03 -19.83 -11.82
C GLU A 237 -7.52 -18.45 -12.27
N CYS A 238 -7.68 -17.50 -11.34
CA CYS A 238 -8.06 -16.13 -11.66
C CYS A 238 -7.02 -15.42 -12.53
N LEU A 239 -5.73 -15.61 -12.24
CA LEU A 239 -4.66 -15.03 -13.05
C LEU A 239 -4.64 -15.61 -14.47
N ARG A 240 -4.80 -16.94 -14.60
CA ARG A 240 -4.89 -17.57 -15.92
C ARG A 240 -6.02 -16.98 -16.76
N LEU A 241 -7.24 -16.90 -16.19
CA LEU A 241 -8.38 -16.35 -16.93
C LEU A 241 -8.22 -14.85 -17.21
N LEU A 242 -7.62 -14.09 -16.29
CA LEU A 242 -7.29 -12.68 -16.56
C LEU A 242 -6.30 -12.54 -17.72
N PHE A 243 -5.29 -13.41 -17.79
CA PHE A 243 -4.34 -13.42 -18.90
C PHE A 243 -5.05 -13.71 -20.24
N GLU A 244 -5.91 -14.73 -20.29
CA GLU A 244 -6.73 -15.04 -21.46
C GLU A 244 -7.61 -13.84 -21.88
N CYS A 245 -8.21 -13.13 -20.92
CA CYS A 245 -8.96 -11.89 -21.17
C CYS A 245 -8.09 -10.79 -21.81
N LEU A 246 -6.88 -10.61 -21.30
CA LEU A 246 -5.94 -9.60 -21.79
C LEU A 246 -5.41 -9.94 -23.18
N GLU A 247 -5.06 -11.19 -23.43
CA GLU A 247 -4.48 -11.65 -24.70
C GLU A 247 -5.49 -11.66 -25.86
N ASN A 248 -6.75 -11.96 -25.56
CA ASN A 248 -7.82 -11.99 -26.58
C ASN A 248 -8.25 -10.59 -27.06
N ARG A 249 -7.74 -9.51 -26.48
CA ARG A 249 -8.03 -8.16 -26.94
C ARG A 249 -7.14 -7.75 -28.13
N ASN A 250 -7.76 -7.06 -29.10
CA ASN A 250 -7.04 -6.49 -30.23
C ASN A 250 -6.36 -5.14 -29.94
N SER A 251 -6.59 -4.57 -28.76
CA SER A 251 -6.01 -3.29 -28.32
C SER A 251 -5.35 -3.43 -26.93
N ALA A 252 -4.23 -2.73 -26.74
CA ALA A 252 -3.57 -2.69 -25.43
C ALA A 252 -4.49 -2.04 -24.37
N SER A 253 -4.72 -2.74 -23.27
CA SER A 253 -5.55 -2.24 -22.16
C SER A 253 -4.80 -1.16 -21.37
N LYS A 254 -5.46 -0.02 -21.13
CA LYS A 254 -4.96 1.01 -20.20
C LYS A 254 -5.46 0.71 -18.79
N LEU A 255 -4.90 -0.32 -18.18
CA LEU A 255 -5.28 -0.73 -16.83
C LEU A 255 -4.42 -0.02 -15.77
N ASN A 256 -4.91 -0.02 -14.56
CA ASN A 256 -4.16 0.36 -13.36
C ASN A 256 -4.39 -0.68 -12.25
N LYS A 257 -3.71 -0.52 -11.11
CA LYS A 257 -3.83 -1.47 -9.99
C LYS A 257 -5.26 -1.69 -9.53
N ALA A 258 -6.10 -0.65 -9.56
CA ALA A 258 -7.49 -0.75 -9.10
C ALA A 258 -8.37 -1.52 -10.08
N THR A 259 -8.19 -1.31 -11.39
CA THR A 259 -8.92 -2.04 -12.42
C THR A 259 -8.55 -3.52 -12.45
N ILE A 260 -7.24 -3.84 -12.33
CA ILE A 260 -6.78 -5.24 -12.20
C ILE A 260 -7.39 -5.90 -10.96
N SER A 261 -7.35 -5.23 -9.80
CA SER A 261 -7.97 -5.78 -8.58
C SER A 261 -9.48 -6.01 -8.75
N SER A 262 -10.19 -5.11 -9.46
CA SER A 262 -11.62 -5.28 -9.71
C SER A 262 -11.89 -6.47 -10.64
N TRP A 263 -11.07 -6.66 -11.69
CA TRP A 263 -11.20 -7.81 -12.58
C TRP A 263 -10.87 -9.13 -11.89
N LEU A 264 -9.84 -9.18 -11.05
CA LEU A 264 -9.53 -10.38 -10.27
C LEU A 264 -10.68 -10.77 -9.34
N ILE A 265 -11.31 -9.79 -8.67
CA ILE A 265 -12.48 -10.02 -7.81
C ILE A 265 -13.69 -10.50 -8.67
N PHE A 266 -13.95 -9.86 -9.80
CA PHE A 266 -15.02 -10.27 -10.71
C PHE A 266 -14.81 -11.70 -11.23
N ILE A 267 -13.61 -12.02 -11.69
CA ILE A 267 -13.25 -13.35 -12.19
C ILE A 267 -13.39 -14.40 -11.08
N TYR A 268 -12.92 -14.10 -9.85
CA TYR A 268 -13.09 -15.00 -8.71
C TYR A 268 -14.57 -15.34 -8.47
N LYS A 269 -15.44 -14.34 -8.45
CA LYS A 269 -16.89 -14.53 -8.28
C LYS A 269 -17.50 -15.24 -9.46
N ALA A 270 -17.10 -14.91 -10.70
CA ALA A 270 -17.59 -15.55 -11.92
C ALA A 270 -17.24 -17.06 -11.95
N LEU A 271 -16.04 -17.45 -11.53
CA LEU A 271 -15.64 -18.84 -11.40
C LEU A 271 -16.46 -19.57 -10.32
N ASN A 272 -16.76 -18.91 -9.21
CA ASN A 272 -17.61 -19.50 -8.14
C ASN A 272 -19.06 -19.71 -8.59
N GLU A 273 -19.57 -18.81 -9.44
CA GLU A 273 -20.92 -18.92 -10.05
C GLU A 273 -20.93 -19.83 -11.29
N ASN A 274 -19.83 -20.50 -11.62
CA ASN A 274 -19.66 -21.37 -12.79
C ASN A 274 -20.02 -20.69 -14.12
N ILE A 275 -19.70 -19.41 -14.26
CA ILE A 275 -19.87 -18.69 -15.53
C ILE A 275 -18.86 -19.24 -16.54
N ASN A 276 -19.34 -19.46 -17.78
CA ASN A 276 -18.47 -19.94 -18.86
C ASN A 276 -17.33 -18.97 -19.15
N VAL A 277 -16.12 -19.52 -19.32
CA VAL A 277 -14.88 -18.77 -19.57
C VAL A 277 -15.01 -17.84 -20.77
N ASP A 278 -15.55 -18.34 -21.91
CA ASP A 278 -15.72 -17.53 -23.12
C ASP A 278 -16.65 -16.33 -22.89
N THR A 279 -17.65 -16.49 -22.01
CA THR A 279 -18.54 -15.38 -21.63
C THR A 279 -17.80 -14.33 -20.81
N VAL A 280 -16.91 -14.74 -19.91
CA VAL A 280 -16.08 -13.81 -19.13
C VAL A 280 -15.12 -13.05 -20.03
N ILE A 281 -14.46 -13.74 -20.98
CA ILE A 281 -13.55 -13.12 -21.95
C ILE A 281 -14.31 -12.12 -22.83
N SER A 282 -15.47 -12.50 -23.35
CA SER A 282 -16.32 -11.62 -24.16
C SER A 282 -16.76 -10.38 -23.39
N PHE A 283 -17.22 -10.55 -22.16
CA PHE A 283 -17.61 -9.43 -21.30
C PHE A 283 -16.44 -8.50 -20.98
N TYR A 284 -15.27 -9.06 -20.68
CA TYR A 284 -14.06 -8.28 -20.44
C TYR A 284 -13.76 -7.35 -21.62
N ASP A 285 -13.75 -7.87 -22.84
CA ASP A 285 -13.47 -7.08 -24.04
C ASP A 285 -14.54 -6.00 -24.28
N GLN A 286 -15.82 -6.35 -24.12
CA GLN A 286 -16.94 -5.41 -24.26
C GLN A 286 -16.84 -4.26 -23.23
N PHE A 287 -16.61 -4.57 -21.97
CA PHE A 287 -16.55 -3.57 -20.91
C PHE A 287 -15.32 -2.66 -21.03
N GLU A 288 -14.15 -3.22 -21.32
CA GLU A 288 -12.93 -2.43 -21.51
C GLU A 288 -12.99 -1.57 -22.77
N THR A 289 -13.61 -2.06 -23.84
CA THR A 289 -13.86 -1.28 -25.06
C THR A 289 -14.77 -0.08 -24.78
N LEU A 290 -15.84 -0.29 -23.99
CA LEU A 290 -16.70 0.81 -23.54
C LEU A 290 -15.93 1.80 -22.66
N ARG A 291 -15.14 1.31 -21.73
CA ARG A 291 -14.36 2.13 -20.80
C ARG A 291 -13.36 3.03 -21.53
N GLU A 292 -12.74 2.54 -22.57
CA GLU A 292 -11.76 3.29 -23.38
C GLU A 292 -12.43 4.33 -24.29
N ASN A 293 -13.64 4.08 -24.76
CA ASN A 293 -14.34 4.91 -25.74
C ASN A 293 -15.46 5.79 -25.14
N HIS A 294 -15.60 5.86 -23.82
CA HIS A 294 -16.75 6.52 -23.17
C HIS A 294 -16.82 8.04 -23.38
N GLU A 295 -15.70 8.70 -23.73
CA GLU A 295 -15.66 10.12 -24.06
C GLU A 295 -16.03 10.41 -25.54
N GLY A 296 -16.15 9.35 -26.34
CA GLY A 296 -16.47 9.41 -27.76
C GLY A 296 -17.90 8.95 -28.12
N VAL A 297 -18.12 8.71 -29.39
CA VAL A 297 -19.35 8.07 -29.86
C VAL A 297 -19.24 6.56 -29.63
N ILE A 298 -20.02 6.04 -28.69
CA ILE A 298 -20.11 4.59 -28.47
C ILE A 298 -20.85 3.97 -29.69
N GLY A 299 -20.24 2.97 -30.33
CA GLY A 299 -20.87 2.22 -31.38
C GLY A 299 -22.19 1.59 -30.91
N LYS A 300 -23.22 1.62 -31.77
CA LYS A 300 -24.53 1.08 -31.41
C LYS A 300 -24.49 -0.40 -31.06
N GLU A 301 -23.54 -1.13 -31.62
CA GLU A 301 -23.27 -2.56 -31.37
C GLU A 301 -22.81 -2.84 -29.93
N LEU A 302 -22.25 -1.84 -29.27
CA LEU A 302 -21.79 -1.92 -27.88
C LEU A 302 -22.89 -1.51 -26.88
N ILE A 303 -24.05 -1.11 -27.30
CA ILE A 303 -25.15 -0.70 -26.43
C ILE A 303 -26.16 -1.85 -26.35
N PRO A 304 -26.37 -2.48 -25.18
CA PRO A 304 -27.38 -3.52 -25.03
C PRO A 304 -28.79 -3.00 -25.37
N ASN A 305 -29.64 -3.87 -25.92
CA ASN A 305 -31.01 -3.52 -26.29
C ASN A 305 -31.78 -2.93 -25.07
N GLY A 306 -32.44 -1.79 -25.32
CA GLY A 306 -33.24 -1.12 -24.27
C GLY A 306 -32.45 -0.23 -23.30
N ILE A 307 -31.12 -0.16 -23.47
CA ILE A 307 -30.25 0.65 -22.60
C ILE A 307 -29.91 1.98 -23.31
N THR A 308 -29.91 3.07 -22.55
CA THR A 308 -29.54 4.38 -23.10
C THR A 308 -28.01 4.58 -23.04
N GLN A 309 -27.46 5.19 -24.10
CA GLN A 309 -26.04 5.57 -24.12
C GLN A 309 -25.66 6.42 -22.90
N THR A 310 -26.50 7.37 -22.51
CA THR A 310 -26.26 8.25 -21.35
C THR A 310 -26.06 7.47 -20.04
N PHE A 311 -26.88 6.42 -19.83
CA PHE A 311 -26.74 5.57 -18.65
C PHE A 311 -25.40 4.83 -18.64
N LEU A 312 -25.02 4.21 -19.78
CA LEU A 312 -23.73 3.50 -19.88
C LEU A 312 -22.55 4.44 -19.69
N VAL A 313 -22.53 5.60 -20.32
CA VAL A 313 -21.46 6.60 -20.18
C VAL A 313 -21.29 7.01 -18.71
N LYS A 314 -22.39 7.36 -18.03
CA LYS A 314 -22.33 7.72 -16.60
C LYS A 314 -21.85 6.57 -15.73
N THR A 315 -22.28 5.35 -16.01
CA THR A 315 -21.85 4.15 -15.28
C THR A 315 -20.34 3.96 -15.41
N ILE A 316 -19.80 4.07 -16.61
CA ILE A 316 -18.37 3.99 -16.87
C ILE A 316 -17.59 5.15 -16.22
N GLN A 317 -18.12 6.36 -16.28
CA GLN A 317 -17.49 7.52 -15.62
C GLN A 317 -17.36 7.31 -14.11
N ILE A 318 -18.41 6.80 -13.43
CA ILE A 318 -18.35 6.47 -11.99
C ILE A 318 -17.30 5.38 -11.75
N TYR A 319 -17.24 4.33 -12.58
CA TYR A 319 -16.23 3.28 -12.46
C TYR A 319 -14.81 3.85 -12.55
N GLN A 320 -14.54 4.68 -13.56
CA GLN A 320 -13.21 5.28 -13.76
C GLN A 320 -12.82 6.25 -12.64
N ASP A 321 -13.75 7.06 -12.15
CA ASP A 321 -13.49 7.93 -11.01
C ASP A 321 -13.07 7.11 -9.77
N ARG A 322 -13.78 6.01 -9.53
CA ARG A 322 -13.47 5.10 -8.42
C ARG A 322 -12.24 4.21 -8.67
N ALA A 323 -11.78 4.09 -9.88
CA ALA A 323 -10.54 3.40 -10.25
C ALA A 323 -9.30 4.32 -10.24
N SER A 324 -9.49 5.65 -10.19
CA SER A 324 -8.42 6.65 -10.17
C SER A 324 -8.33 7.41 -8.84
N SER A 325 -9.43 7.58 -8.14
CA SER A 325 -9.55 8.35 -6.90
C SER A 325 -10.07 7.47 -5.75
N ARG A 326 -9.47 7.59 -4.57
CA ARG A 326 -9.86 6.83 -3.35
C ARG A 326 -9.94 5.31 -3.58
N VAL A 327 -9.08 4.78 -4.41
CA VAL A 327 -9.13 3.41 -4.98
C VAL A 327 -9.20 2.29 -3.94
N ALA A 328 -8.66 2.50 -2.73
CA ALA A 328 -8.62 1.53 -1.64
C ALA A 328 -9.76 1.67 -0.63
N ASP A 329 -10.64 2.68 -0.78
CA ASP A 329 -11.81 2.81 0.10
C ASP A 329 -12.82 1.72 -0.21
N THR A 330 -13.44 1.14 0.82
CA THR A 330 -14.42 0.05 0.67
C THR A 330 -15.56 0.43 -0.25
N SER A 331 -16.07 1.65 -0.13
CA SER A 331 -17.10 2.17 -1.05
C SER A 331 -16.66 2.15 -2.51
N SER A 332 -15.42 2.50 -2.81
CA SER A 332 -14.88 2.48 -4.17
C SER A 332 -14.71 1.05 -4.70
N VAL A 333 -14.28 0.11 -3.86
CA VAL A 333 -14.17 -1.31 -4.23
C VAL A 333 -15.56 -1.87 -4.54
N ILE A 334 -16.53 -1.66 -3.66
CA ILE A 334 -17.91 -2.11 -3.81
C ILE A 334 -18.57 -1.49 -5.05
N LEU A 335 -18.37 -0.18 -5.30
CA LEU A 335 -18.94 0.48 -6.48
C LEU A 335 -18.35 -0.06 -7.78
N ARG A 336 -17.06 -0.33 -7.85
CA ARG A 336 -16.46 -0.95 -9.02
C ARG A 336 -16.98 -2.36 -9.26
N ASP A 337 -17.11 -3.14 -8.20
CA ASP A 337 -17.63 -4.53 -8.29
C ASP A 337 -19.11 -4.55 -8.72
N ILE A 338 -19.96 -3.73 -8.12
CA ILE A 338 -21.39 -3.67 -8.48
C ILE A 338 -21.61 -3.16 -9.91
N ILE A 339 -20.74 -2.25 -10.39
CA ILE A 339 -20.79 -1.76 -11.78
C ILE A 339 -20.40 -2.87 -12.76
N LEU A 340 -19.35 -3.64 -12.47
CA LEU A 340 -18.97 -4.77 -13.32
C LEU A 340 -20.10 -5.80 -13.41
N TRP A 341 -20.68 -6.20 -12.28
CA TRP A 341 -21.77 -7.18 -12.24
C TRP A 341 -23.06 -6.65 -12.86
N GLY A 342 -23.39 -5.38 -12.64
CA GLY A 342 -24.55 -4.74 -13.27
C GLY A 342 -24.40 -4.63 -14.79
N ALA A 343 -23.21 -4.27 -15.27
CA ALA A 343 -22.90 -4.26 -16.70
C ALA A 343 -22.95 -5.69 -17.28
N TYR A 344 -22.33 -6.67 -16.58
CA TYR A 344 -22.42 -8.08 -16.98
C TYR A 344 -23.88 -8.53 -17.16
N ALA A 345 -24.74 -8.24 -16.20
CA ALA A 345 -26.14 -8.59 -16.27
C ALA A 345 -26.88 -7.92 -17.45
N LEU A 346 -26.51 -6.71 -17.84
CA LEU A 346 -27.09 -6.03 -19.01
C LEU A 346 -26.61 -6.62 -20.34
N PHE A 347 -25.34 -7.04 -20.43
CA PHE A 347 -24.77 -7.60 -21.67
C PHE A 347 -25.07 -9.08 -21.84
N HIS A 348 -25.15 -9.84 -20.75
CA HIS A 348 -25.21 -11.29 -20.74
C HIS A 348 -26.40 -11.82 -19.94
N GLN A 349 -27.61 -11.29 -20.20
CA GLN A 349 -28.84 -11.67 -19.47
C GLN A 349 -29.07 -13.18 -19.39
N ALA A 350 -28.89 -13.89 -20.49
CA ALA A 350 -29.16 -15.33 -20.57
C ALA A 350 -28.18 -16.19 -19.73
N THR A 351 -27.02 -15.67 -19.44
CA THR A 351 -25.97 -16.36 -18.68
C THR A 351 -25.77 -15.78 -17.27
N THR A 352 -26.57 -14.78 -16.88
CA THR A 352 -26.51 -14.22 -15.52
C THR A 352 -27.03 -15.27 -14.52
N PRO A 353 -26.22 -15.60 -13.47
CA PRO A 353 -26.64 -16.53 -12.45
C PRO A 353 -27.95 -16.13 -11.79
N GLN A 354 -28.79 -17.13 -11.47
CA GLN A 354 -30.12 -16.93 -10.89
C GLN A 354 -30.08 -16.83 -9.34
N ASN A 355 -28.92 -16.49 -8.75
CA ASN A 355 -28.89 -16.21 -7.33
C ASN A 355 -29.68 -14.92 -7.01
N SER A 356 -30.13 -14.77 -5.78
CA SER A 356 -31.02 -13.69 -5.37
C SER A 356 -30.44 -12.31 -5.59
N ASP A 357 -29.15 -12.13 -5.30
CA ASP A 357 -28.51 -10.82 -5.32
C ASP A 357 -28.23 -10.34 -6.75
N LEU A 358 -27.74 -11.23 -7.62
CA LEU A 358 -27.50 -10.91 -9.04
C LEU A 358 -28.82 -10.68 -9.77
N SER A 359 -29.86 -11.45 -9.49
CA SER A 359 -31.19 -11.25 -10.08
C SER A 359 -31.78 -9.90 -9.67
N GLN A 360 -31.66 -9.51 -8.39
CA GLN A 360 -32.10 -8.20 -7.91
C GLN A 360 -31.26 -7.05 -8.49
N LEU A 361 -29.94 -7.22 -8.57
CA LEU A 361 -29.07 -6.25 -9.21
C LEU A 361 -29.45 -6.02 -10.67
N ASN A 362 -29.70 -7.09 -11.43
CA ASN A 362 -30.14 -7.01 -12.81
C ASN A 362 -31.45 -6.20 -12.96
N LEU A 363 -32.45 -6.48 -12.12
CA LEU A 363 -33.70 -5.71 -12.12
C LEU A 363 -33.47 -4.23 -11.81
N GLN A 364 -32.62 -3.90 -10.84
CA GLN A 364 -32.30 -2.53 -10.49
C GLN A 364 -31.56 -1.80 -11.62
N PHE A 365 -30.60 -2.45 -12.28
CA PHE A 365 -29.88 -1.86 -13.41
C PHE A 365 -30.79 -1.64 -14.62
N HIS A 366 -31.67 -2.60 -14.94
CA HIS A 366 -32.68 -2.41 -15.97
C HIS A 366 -33.66 -1.28 -15.65
N TYR A 367 -34.10 -1.19 -14.39
CA TYR A 367 -34.96 -0.09 -13.96
C TYR A 367 -34.27 1.26 -14.14
N LEU A 368 -33.05 1.42 -13.65
CA LEU A 368 -32.28 2.66 -13.78
C LEU A 368 -31.99 3.02 -15.24
N SER A 369 -31.69 2.05 -16.08
CA SER A 369 -31.37 2.26 -17.52
C SER A 369 -32.57 2.66 -18.36
N SER A 370 -33.79 2.26 -17.96
CA SER A 370 -35.03 2.57 -18.68
C SER A 370 -35.58 3.96 -18.36
N GLN A 371 -35.13 4.59 -17.29
CA GLN A 371 -35.62 5.89 -16.84
C GLN A 371 -35.01 7.02 -17.67
N LYS A 372 -35.85 7.79 -18.41
CA LYS A 372 -35.39 8.88 -19.28
C LYS A 372 -34.91 10.14 -18.57
N ASP A 373 -35.30 10.35 -17.30
CA ASP A 373 -35.17 11.65 -16.58
C ASP A 373 -34.56 11.53 -15.19
N ILE A 374 -33.86 10.45 -14.84
CA ILE A 374 -33.35 10.31 -13.52
C ILE A 374 -31.93 10.82 -13.44
N SER A 375 -31.69 11.53 -12.35
CA SER A 375 -30.38 11.83 -11.80
C SER A 375 -29.61 10.55 -11.40
N PHE A 376 -29.36 9.66 -12.38
CA PHE A 376 -28.47 8.51 -12.13
C PHE A 376 -27.13 9.02 -11.67
N SER A 377 -26.72 8.60 -10.50
CA SER A 377 -25.52 9.09 -9.83
C SER A 377 -24.87 7.98 -9.01
N GLU A 378 -23.69 8.25 -8.52
CA GLU A 378 -23.02 7.38 -7.56
C GLU A 378 -23.88 7.10 -6.32
N ALA A 379 -24.68 8.07 -5.85
CA ALA A 379 -25.59 7.86 -4.73
C ALA A 379 -26.65 6.80 -5.00
N SER A 380 -27.14 6.69 -6.26
CA SER A 380 -28.07 5.64 -6.68
C SER A 380 -27.43 4.25 -6.56
N LEU A 381 -26.20 4.09 -7.05
CA LEU A 381 -25.45 2.84 -6.97
C LEU A 381 -25.08 2.48 -5.51
N SER A 382 -24.68 3.48 -4.74
CA SER A 382 -24.38 3.28 -3.31
C SER A 382 -25.62 2.83 -2.52
N LYS A 383 -26.81 3.33 -2.87
CA LYS A 383 -28.06 2.88 -2.29
C LYS A 383 -28.35 1.42 -2.63
N ILE A 384 -28.23 1.04 -3.92
CA ILE A 384 -28.40 -0.35 -4.36
C ILE A 384 -27.42 -1.28 -3.62
N ALA A 385 -26.15 -0.90 -3.56
CA ALA A 385 -25.13 -1.68 -2.86
C ALA A 385 -25.50 -1.90 -1.38
N LYS A 386 -26.04 -0.87 -0.71
CA LYS A 386 -26.48 -0.96 0.68
C LYS A 386 -27.74 -1.84 0.83
N ASP A 387 -28.73 -1.65 -0.04
CA ASP A 387 -29.99 -2.38 0.02
C ASP A 387 -29.79 -3.89 -0.24
N LEU A 388 -28.88 -4.25 -1.13
CA LEU A 388 -28.48 -5.62 -1.44
C LEU A 388 -27.40 -6.19 -0.49
N ARG A 389 -26.88 -5.41 0.47
CA ARG A 389 -25.70 -5.76 1.27
C ARG A 389 -24.53 -6.25 0.41
N TRP A 390 -24.35 -5.60 -0.74
CA TRP A 390 -23.36 -6.01 -1.73
C TRP A 390 -21.94 -5.95 -1.16
N GLY A 391 -21.24 -7.08 -1.24
CA GLY A 391 -19.89 -7.20 -0.75
C GLY A 391 -19.76 -7.67 0.70
N ASP A 392 -20.85 -7.92 1.42
CA ASP A 392 -20.80 -8.54 2.76
C ASP A 392 -20.25 -9.97 2.68
N VAL A 393 -20.53 -10.66 1.58
CA VAL A 393 -19.98 -11.97 1.22
C VAL A 393 -19.32 -11.84 -0.16
N LEU A 394 -18.16 -12.50 -0.32
CA LEU A 394 -17.37 -12.50 -1.56
C LEU A 394 -17.71 -13.71 -2.43
#